data_b19fbf08f8fab3b60e5adc82178f2fe9
#
_entry.id   b19fbf08f8fab3b60e5adc82178f2fe9
#
_cell.length_a   1.000
_cell.length_b   1.000
_cell.length_c   1.000
_cell.angle_alpha   90.00
_cell.angle_beta   90.00
_cell.angle_gamma   90.00
#
_symmetry.space_group_name_H-M   'P 1'
#
loop_
_entity.id
_entity.type
_entity.pdbx_description
1 polymer ?
#
loop_
_entity_poly.entity_id
_entity_poly.type
_entity_poly.pdbx_seq_one_letter_code
_entity_poly.pdbx_strand_id
1 'polypeptide(L)'
;MTTQALLQQARAACPQLAWLGSEEKNRAILQMADAIEANADVILAANAEDLHAAQDVISSVMLDRLRLTKDRIAAMADGMRQVAKLPDPVGEILAAVKRPNGLVIRKTAVPMGVVAIIYESRPNVTSDAAVLALKSGNVCVLRGGKEAYCSAAAIVAAMHEGLRAVGLPEAFVNLVSDTTRQSAHELMTANGLVDLLIPRGGAGLIRACVESATVPCIETGTGICHVYVDKDADLDKALNIIENAKTSRPSVCNAEEVAIVHADIAGQFLPMLKKRLVDDRAAAGLPPVELRLDETAQQIISGTPAGKQDFDTEFLDYILAVKTVSSADEAISHIAAHSTHHSDAIITENAQTAQRFTQLVDSAAVYVNASTRFTDGGEFGLGCEMGISTQKLHARGPMGLRELTTYKYIITGDGQTR
;
A
#
# COMPACT_ATOMS: atom_id res chain seq x y z
N MET A 1 10.78 27.61 -1.75
CA MET A 1 12.06 26.87 -1.58
C MET A 1 12.23 25.96 -2.78
N THR A 2 13.44 25.80 -3.34
CA THR A 2 13.69 24.82 -4.43
C THR A 2 13.70 23.40 -3.84
N THR A 3 13.40 22.38 -4.66
CA THR A 3 13.44 20.97 -4.25
C THR A 3 14.80 20.60 -3.66
N GLN A 4 15.90 21.04 -4.27
CA GLN A 4 17.26 20.77 -3.77
C GLN A 4 17.51 21.39 -2.38
N ALA A 5 17.09 22.64 -2.15
CA ALA A 5 17.27 23.29 -0.83
C ALA A 5 16.44 22.58 0.25
N LEU A 6 15.23 22.13 -0.09
CA LEU A 6 14.37 21.35 0.80
C LEU A 6 15.04 20.00 1.15
N LEU A 7 15.61 19.31 0.17
CA LEU A 7 16.31 18.03 0.40
C LEU A 7 17.57 18.21 1.26
N GLN A 8 18.32 19.29 1.09
CA GLN A 8 19.46 19.61 1.96
C GLN A 8 19.03 19.86 3.40
N GLN A 9 17.92 20.59 3.60
CA GLN A 9 17.34 20.81 4.93
C GLN A 9 16.85 19.48 5.55
N ALA A 10 16.15 18.64 4.79
CA ALA A 10 15.71 17.32 5.22
C ALA A 10 16.90 16.44 5.64
N ARG A 11 17.96 16.41 4.82
CA ARG A 11 19.19 15.65 5.12
C ARG A 11 19.87 16.14 6.41
N ALA A 12 19.94 17.43 6.62
CA ALA A 12 20.52 18.03 7.82
C ALA A 12 19.73 17.70 9.09
N ALA A 13 18.44 17.44 8.99
CA ALA A 13 17.58 17.08 10.13
C ALA A 13 17.68 15.59 10.54
N CYS A 14 18.18 14.69 9.67
CA CYS A 14 18.24 13.24 9.95
C CYS A 14 18.98 12.89 11.26
N PRO A 15 20.16 13.44 11.60
CA PRO A 15 20.87 13.07 12.83
C PRO A 15 20.04 13.37 14.08
N GLN A 16 19.32 14.50 14.11
CA GLN A 16 18.49 14.87 15.25
C GLN A 16 17.31 13.90 15.40
N LEU A 17 16.61 13.56 14.32
CA LEU A 17 15.49 12.62 14.37
C LEU A 17 15.93 11.19 14.75
N ALA A 18 17.06 10.72 14.21
CA ALA A 18 17.61 9.41 14.52
C ALA A 18 18.03 9.26 16.01
N TRP A 19 18.24 10.37 16.71
CA TRP A 19 18.58 10.39 18.12
C TRP A 19 17.39 10.44 19.07
N LEU A 20 16.18 10.79 18.56
CA LEU A 20 14.98 10.89 19.39
C LEU A 20 14.56 9.53 19.96
N GLY A 21 14.21 9.52 21.23
CA GLY A 21 13.63 8.38 21.90
C GLY A 21 12.19 8.09 21.45
N SER A 22 11.72 6.86 21.71
CA SER A 22 10.37 6.44 21.35
C SER A 22 9.28 7.33 21.95
N GLU A 23 9.45 7.78 23.21
CA GLU A 23 8.47 8.65 23.90
C GLU A 23 8.35 10.02 23.21
N GLU A 24 9.48 10.61 22.79
CA GLU A 24 9.49 11.90 22.09
C GLU A 24 8.80 11.80 20.73
N LYS A 25 9.11 10.74 19.97
CA LYS A 25 8.44 10.44 18.69
C LYS A 25 6.94 10.22 18.88
N ASN A 26 6.54 9.46 19.89
CA ASN A 26 5.13 9.22 20.19
C ASN A 26 4.38 10.51 20.53
N ARG A 27 4.99 11.37 21.40
CA ARG A 27 4.42 12.66 21.77
C ARG A 27 4.25 13.55 20.55
N ALA A 28 5.22 13.58 19.64
CA ALA A 28 5.12 14.33 18.39
C ALA A 28 3.96 13.83 17.51
N ILE A 29 3.86 12.53 17.32
CA ILE A 29 2.79 11.93 16.51
C ILE A 29 1.40 12.23 17.10
N LEU A 30 1.24 12.12 18.41
CA LEU A 30 -0.03 12.43 19.08
C LEU A 30 -0.41 13.91 18.91
N GLN A 31 0.53 14.83 19.07
CA GLN A 31 0.27 16.25 18.83
C GLN A 31 0.00 16.58 17.35
N MET A 32 0.65 15.89 16.42
CA MET A 32 0.33 16.01 14.99
C MET A 32 -1.10 15.52 14.69
N ALA A 33 -1.53 14.41 15.31
CA ALA A 33 -2.89 13.88 15.17
C ALA A 33 -3.94 14.85 15.71
N ASP A 34 -3.71 15.40 16.91
CA ASP A 34 -4.59 16.39 17.53
C ASP A 34 -4.67 17.67 16.69
N ALA A 35 -3.54 18.11 16.09
CA ALA A 35 -3.50 19.29 15.21
C ALA A 35 -4.28 19.05 13.90
N ILE A 36 -4.22 17.85 13.32
CA ILE A 36 -5.02 17.51 12.12
C ILE A 36 -6.53 17.59 12.43
N GLU A 37 -6.98 17.06 13.55
CA GLU A 37 -8.39 17.17 13.95
C GLU A 37 -8.80 18.62 14.24
N ALA A 38 -7.96 19.37 14.95
CA ALA A 38 -8.21 20.79 15.25
C ALA A 38 -8.33 21.66 13.98
N ASN A 39 -7.58 21.30 12.92
CA ASN A 39 -7.57 22.00 11.64
C ASN A 39 -8.50 21.35 10.57
N ALA A 40 -9.43 20.45 10.97
CA ALA A 40 -10.27 19.72 10.04
C ALA A 40 -11.03 20.61 9.05
N ASP A 41 -11.59 21.72 9.50
CA ASP A 41 -12.35 22.63 8.63
C ASP A 41 -11.43 23.36 7.62
N VAL A 42 -10.18 23.67 7.98
CA VAL A 42 -9.18 24.24 7.07
C VAL A 42 -8.76 23.21 6.02
N ILE A 43 -8.53 21.97 6.43
CA ILE A 43 -8.19 20.86 5.53
C ILE A 43 -9.35 20.57 4.57
N LEU A 44 -10.60 20.59 5.05
CA LEU A 44 -11.78 20.39 4.20
C LEU A 44 -11.95 21.53 3.18
N ALA A 45 -11.70 22.77 3.56
CA ALA A 45 -11.74 23.90 2.64
C ALA A 45 -10.69 23.74 1.53
N ALA A 46 -9.45 23.40 1.87
CA ALA A 46 -8.39 23.13 0.90
C ALA A 46 -8.73 21.91 -0.01
N ASN A 47 -9.37 20.88 0.54
CA ASN A 47 -9.82 19.72 -0.23
C ASN A 47 -10.95 20.08 -1.20
N ALA A 48 -11.83 21.01 -0.83
CA ALA A 48 -12.88 21.49 -1.73
C ALA A 48 -12.29 22.24 -2.95
N GLU A 49 -11.20 22.99 -2.76
CA GLU A 49 -10.48 23.64 -3.88
C GLU A 49 -9.88 22.59 -4.83
N ASP A 50 -9.20 21.56 -4.29
CA ASP A 50 -8.64 20.46 -5.08
C ASP A 50 -9.74 19.71 -5.85
N LEU A 51 -10.87 19.38 -5.20
CA LEU A 51 -12.00 18.69 -5.82
C LEU A 51 -12.62 19.51 -6.95
N HIS A 52 -12.78 20.82 -6.75
CA HIS A 52 -13.32 21.72 -7.77
C HIS A 52 -12.39 21.79 -9.00
N ALA A 53 -11.08 21.90 -8.77
CA ALA A 53 -10.09 21.94 -9.85
C ALA A 53 -9.95 20.59 -10.59
N ALA A 54 -10.26 19.47 -9.95
CA ALA A 54 -10.12 18.12 -10.50
C ALA A 54 -11.39 17.58 -11.16
N GLN A 55 -12.55 18.20 -10.97
CA GLN A 55 -13.88 17.64 -11.31
C GLN A 55 -14.01 17.16 -12.75
N ASP A 56 -13.43 17.90 -13.73
CA ASP A 56 -13.49 17.56 -15.15
C ASP A 56 -12.17 16.99 -15.70
N VAL A 57 -11.21 16.71 -14.80
CA VAL A 57 -9.85 16.31 -15.18
C VAL A 57 -9.57 14.83 -14.86
N ILE A 58 -10.15 14.33 -13.77
CA ILE A 58 -9.95 12.94 -13.30
C ILE A 58 -11.27 12.18 -13.23
N SER A 59 -11.21 10.84 -13.24
CA SER A 59 -12.40 9.98 -13.18
C SER A 59 -13.16 10.13 -11.84
N SER A 60 -14.44 9.74 -11.82
CA SER A 60 -15.26 9.76 -10.59
C SER A 60 -14.66 8.91 -9.47
N VAL A 61 -14.02 7.81 -9.81
CA VAL A 61 -13.29 6.94 -8.88
C VAL A 61 -12.09 7.66 -8.26
N MET A 62 -11.34 8.41 -9.06
CA MET A 62 -10.21 9.21 -8.57
C MET A 62 -10.67 10.41 -7.75
N LEU A 63 -11.84 11.02 -8.09
CA LEU A 63 -12.48 12.05 -7.26
C LEU A 63 -12.89 11.51 -5.88
N ASP A 64 -13.41 10.28 -5.78
CA ASP A 64 -13.70 9.68 -4.47
C ASP A 64 -12.42 9.46 -3.65
N ARG A 65 -11.33 9.04 -4.29
CA ARG A 65 -10.02 8.91 -3.62
C ARG A 65 -9.48 10.24 -3.10
N LEU A 66 -9.70 11.32 -3.84
CA LEU A 66 -9.26 12.67 -3.49
C LEU A 66 -10.11 13.28 -2.36
N ARG A 67 -11.38 12.91 -2.28
CA ARG A 67 -12.35 13.50 -1.35
C ARG A 67 -12.01 13.19 0.10
N LEU A 68 -11.94 14.22 0.93
CA LEU A 68 -11.92 14.13 2.38
C LEU A 68 -13.31 14.43 2.96
N THR A 69 -13.60 13.84 4.11
CA THR A 69 -14.75 14.11 4.96
C THR A 69 -14.27 14.24 6.40
N LYS A 70 -15.09 14.73 7.31
CA LYS A 70 -14.74 14.79 8.75
C LYS A 70 -14.37 13.39 9.27
N ASP A 71 -15.12 12.37 8.88
CA ASP A 71 -14.84 10.99 9.29
C ASP A 71 -13.51 10.46 8.72
N ARG A 72 -13.17 10.81 7.45
CA ARG A 72 -11.89 10.44 6.85
C ARG A 72 -10.72 11.16 7.55
N ILE A 73 -10.88 12.42 7.94
CA ILE A 73 -9.86 13.16 8.72
C ILE A 73 -9.69 12.58 10.11
N ALA A 74 -10.80 12.25 10.80
CA ALA A 74 -10.75 11.58 12.10
C ALA A 74 -10.06 10.20 11.99
N ALA A 75 -10.36 9.42 10.93
CA ALA A 75 -9.69 8.14 10.67
C ALA A 75 -8.18 8.31 10.41
N MET A 76 -7.76 9.39 9.73
CA MET A 76 -6.32 9.72 9.57
C MET A 76 -5.66 9.94 10.94
N ALA A 77 -6.26 10.77 11.80
CA ALA A 77 -5.75 11.04 13.15
C ALA A 77 -5.70 9.77 14.01
N ASP A 78 -6.72 8.92 13.92
CA ASP A 78 -6.75 7.64 14.63
C ASP A 78 -5.65 6.68 14.15
N GLY A 79 -5.41 6.59 12.85
CA GLY A 79 -4.29 5.84 12.28
C GLY A 79 -2.95 6.32 12.83
N MET A 80 -2.73 7.64 12.92
CA MET A 80 -1.54 8.22 13.52
C MET A 80 -1.40 7.82 15.01
N ARG A 81 -2.49 7.86 15.78
CA ARG A 81 -2.50 7.42 17.19
C ARG A 81 -2.22 5.92 17.34
N GLN A 82 -2.66 5.10 16.39
CA GLN A 82 -2.31 3.67 16.37
C GLN A 82 -0.82 3.47 16.12
N VAL A 83 -0.22 4.17 15.14
CA VAL A 83 1.23 4.13 14.89
C VAL A 83 2.03 4.55 16.12
N ALA A 84 1.59 5.57 16.87
CA ALA A 84 2.25 5.98 18.11
C ALA A 84 2.33 4.85 19.15
N LYS A 85 1.35 3.94 19.18
CA LYS A 85 1.29 2.79 20.11
C LYS A 85 2.16 1.62 19.68
N LEU A 86 2.56 1.56 18.42
CA LEU A 86 3.40 0.46 17.91
C LEU A 86 4.81 0.51 18.53
N PRO A 87 5.46 -0.65 18.68
CA PRO A 87 6.85 -0.70 19.07
C PRO A 87 7.74 0.11 18.12
N ASP A 88 8.68 0.85 18.68
CA ASP A 88 9.68 1.57 17.89
C ASP A 88 10.71 0.57 17.32
N PRO A 89 10.88 0.47 16.01
CA PRO A 89 11.84 -0.47 15.44
C PRO A 89 13.29 -0.02 15.58
N VAL A 90 13.52 1.27 15.82
CA VAL A 90 14.90 1.83 15.89
C VAL A 90 15.61 1.35 17.14
N GLY A 91 16.78 0.76 16.97
CA GLY A 91 17.57 0.19 18.06
C GLY A 91 17.23 -1.27 18.38
N GLU A 92 16.25 -1.88 17.72
CA GLU A 92 15.95 -3.31 17.90
C GLU A 92 17.16 -4.17 17.53
N ILE A 93 17.53 -5.11 18.41
CA ILE A 93 18.61 -6.07 18.16
C ILE A 93 18.04 -7.25 17.36
N LEU A 94 18.28 -7.26 16.05
CA LEU A 94 17.78 -8.29 15.14
C LEU A 94 18.53 -9.61 15.29
N ALA A 95 19.82 -9.55 15.65
CA ALA A 95 20.65 -10.73 15.96
C ALA A 95 21.85 -10.31 16.82
N ALA A 96 22.31 -11.22 17.66
CA ALA A 96 23.53 -11.03 18.44
C ALA A 96 24.35 -12.33 18.45
N VAL A 97 25.68 -12.20 18.27
CA VAL A 97 26.59 -13.36 18.33
C VAL A 97 27.86 -12.97 19.08
N LYS A 98 28.29 -13.84 20.03
CA LYS A 98 29.58 -13.75 20.66
C LYS A 98 30.57 -14.65 19.92
N ARG A 99 31.71 -14.09 19.51
CA ARG A 99 32.75 -14.83 18.78
C ARG A 99 33.73 -15.49 19.75
N PRO A 100 34.46 -16.54 19.31
CA PRO A 100 35.46 -17.22 20.16
C PRO A 100 36.56 -16.29 20.70
N ASN A 101 36.89 -15.22 19.96
CA ASN A 101 37.89 -14.21 20.39
C ASN A 101 37.31 -13.15 21.34
N GLY A 102 36.07 -13.29 21.80
CA GLY A 102 35.40 -12.39 22.74
C GLY A 102 34.62 -11.24 22.11
N LEU A 103 34.72 -10.99 20.81
CA LEU A 103 33.92 -9.96 20.14
C LEU A 103 32.41 -10.26 20.27
N VAL A 104 31.63 -9.23 20.58
CA VAL A 104 30.16 -9.27 20.55
C VAL A 104 29.68 -8.46 19.35
N ILE A 105 29.04 -9.14 18.41
CA ILE A 105 28.49 -8.53 17.18
C ILE A 105 26.98 -8.46 17.32
N ARG A 106 26.40 -7.25 17.26
CA ARG A 106 24.94 -7.02 17.24
C ARG A 106 24.53 -6.46 15.89
N LYS A 107 23.55 -7.10 15.26
CA LYS A 107 22.85 -6.55 14.10
C LYS A 107 21.68 -5.72 14.63
N THR A 108 21.72 -4.41 14.45
CA THR A 108 20.79 -3.46 15.07
C THR A 108 20.04 -2.68 14.01
N ALA A 109 18.70 -2.59 14.13
CA ALA A 109 17.86 -1.81 13.24
C ALA A 109 18.15 -0.30 13.38
N VAL A 110 18.21 0.39 12.26
CA VAL A 110 18.45 1.84 12.17
C VAL A 110 17.55 2.46 11.09
N PRO A 111 17.25 3.77 11.14
CA PRO A 111 16.54 4.46 10.08
C PRO A 111 17.25 4.34 8.74
N MET A 112 16.49 4.43 7.65
CA MET A 112 17.02 4.61 6.28
C MET A 112 17.70 5.97 6.14
N GLY A 113 17.04 7.04 6.61
CA GLY A 113 17.50 8.42 6.51
C GLY A 113 16.42 9.36 5.97
N VAL A 114 16.56 9.85 4.74
CA VAL A 114 15.53 10.62 4.04
C VAL A 114 14.69 9.68 3.19
N VAL A 115 13.39 9.59 3.48
CA VAL A 115 12.42 8.83 2.71
C VAL A 115 11.54 9.78 1.90
N ALA A 116 11.64 9.69 0.57
CA ALA A 116 10.84 10.48 -0.34
C ALA A 116 9.64 9.68 -0.84
N ILE A 117 8.45 10.27 -0.80
CA ILE A 117 7.21 9.65 -1.27
C ILE A 117 6.62 10.50 -2.39
N ILE A 118 6.45 9.92 -3.58
CA ILE A 118 5.74 10.54 -4.71
C ILE A 118 4.37 9.88 -4.83
N TYR A 119 3.28 10.65 -4.69
CA TYR A 119 1.94 10.08 -4.65
C TYR A 119 0.91 10.90 -5.43
N GLU A 120 -0.18 10.24 -5.84
CA GLU A 120 -1.27 10.79 -6.65
C GLU A 120 -2.60 10.70 -5.90
N SER A 121 -3.45 11.75 -6.01
CA SER A 121 -4.89 11.78 -5.64
C SER A 121 -5.28 11.11 -4.31
N ARG A 122 -4.39 11.13 -3.31
CA ARG A 122 -4.61 10.46 -2.01
C ARG A 122 -4.14 11.34 -0.84
N PRO A 123 -4.94 12.32 -0.40
CA PRO A 123 -4.51 13.22 0.68
C PRO A 123 -4.13 12.51 1.99
N ASN A 124 -4.76 11.36 2.33
CA ASN A 124 -4.43 10.58 3.52
C ASN A 124 -2.99 10.05 3.51
N VAL A 125 -2.40 9.77 2.33
CA VAL A 125 -1.00 9.34 2.23
C VAL A 125 -0.05 10.36 2.86
N THR A 126 -0.43 11.64 2.86
CA THR A 126 0.36 12.72 3.48
C THR A 126 0.60 12.46 4.97
N SER A 127 -0.44 12.13 5.74
CA SER A 127 -0.32 11.83 7.17
C SER A 127 0.28 10.45 7.42
N ASP A 128 -0.16 9.44 6.68
CA ASP A 128 0.28 8.05 6.88
C ASP A 128 1.80 7.93 6.66
N ALA A 129 2.29 8.49 5.56
CA ALA A 129 3.72 8.49 5.24
C ALA A 129 4.55 9.28 6.24
N ALA A 130 4.07 10.45 6.65
CA ALA A 130 4.79 11.31 7.61
C ALA A 130 4.97 10.61 8.96
N VAL A 131 3.91 9.99 9.52
CA VAL A 131 4.01 9.36 10.85
C VAL A 131 4.79 8.06 10.83
N LEU A 132 4.67 7.26 9.78
CA LEU A 132 5.47 6.04 9.62
C LEU A 132 6.96 6.38 9.49
N ALA A 133 7.30 7.39 8.68
CA ALA A 133 8.67 7.87 8.54
C ALA A 133 9.21 8.40 9.87
N LEU A 134 8.48 9.30 10.56
CA LEU A 134 8.89 9.89 11.84
C LEU A 134 9.06 8.82 12.91
N LYS A 135 8.13 7.88 13.07
CA LYS A 135 8.21 6.81 14.08
C LYS A 135 9.40 5.89 13.84
N SER A 136 9.71 5.58 12.58
CA SER A 136 10.88 4.78 12.18
C SER A 136 12.19 5.60 12.11
N GLY A 137 12.17 6.86 12.55
CA GLY A 137 13.37 7.72 12.65
C GLY A 137 13.82 8.34 11.33
N ASN A 138 12.97 8.34 10.31
CA ASN A 138 13.26 8.89 8.98
C ASN A 138 12.66 10.27 8.79
N VAL A 139 13.40 11.16 8.14
CA VAL A 139 12.85 12.42 7.64
C VAL A 139 12.02 12.15 6.40
N CYS A 140 10.79 12.66 6.40
CA CYS A 140 9.82 12.48 5.33
C CYS A 140 9.88 13.64 4.33
N VAL A 141 9.94 13.30 3.03
CA VAL A 141 9.80 14.27 1.93
C VAL A 141 8.64 13.83 1.05
N LEU A 142 7.58 14.63 1.05
CA LEU A 142 6.33 14.38 0.38
C LEU A 142 6.26 15.15 -0.94
N ARG A 143 5.84 14.48 -2.01
CA ARG A 143 5.54 15.10 -3.29
C ARG A 143 4.19 14.59 -3.79
N GLY A 144 3.13 15.32 -3.46
CA GLY A 144 1.76 15.04 -3.91
C GLY A 144 1.53 15.38 -5.38
N GLY A 145 0.52 14.78 -6.00
CA GLY A 145 0.01 15.18 -7.30
C GLY A 145 -0.53 16.62 -7.30
N LYS A 146 -0.55 17.23 -8.47
CA LYS A 146 -1.07 18.60 -8.63
C LYS A 146 -2.52 18.71 -8.15
N GLU A 147 -3.30 17.68 -8.37
CA GLU A 147 -4.74 17.59 -8.07
C GLU A 147 -5.05 17.47 -6.57
N ALA A 148 -4.04 17.22 -5.71
CA ALA A 148 -4.20 17.05 -4.26
C ALA A 148 -3.30 17.99 -3.45
N TYR A 149 -2.71 18.99 -4.09
CA TYR A 149 -1.68 19.82 -3.47
C TYR A 149 -2.21 20.70 -2.34
N CYS A 150 -3.38 21.35 -2.50
CA CYS A 150 -3.95 22.20 -1.47
C CYS A 150 -4.26 21.41 -0.20
N SER A 151 -4.86 20.23 -0.35
CA SER A 151 -5.12 19.30 0.75
C SER A 151 -3.82 18.87 1.44
N ALA A 152 -2.81 18.45 0.67
CA ALA A 152 -1.52 18.02 1.22
C ALA A 152 -0.83 19.14 1.98
N ALA A 153 -0.87 20.36 1.46
CA ALA A 153 -0.29 21.56 2.10
C ALA A 153 -0.98 21.89 3.43
N ALA A 154 -2.31 21.82 3.49
CA ALA A 154 -3.07 22.04 4.72
C ALA A 154 -2.78 20.96 5.78
N ILE A 155 -2.69 19.69 5.38
CA ILE A 155 -2.34 18.57 6.27
C ILE A 155 -0.93 18.74 6.83
N VAL A 156 0.07 19.06 5.97
CA VAL A 156 1.46 19.30 6.42
C VAL A 156 1.55 20.51 7.34
N ALA A 157 0.82 21.60 7.06
CA ALA A 157 0.78 22.76 7.95
C ALA A 157 0.25 22.41 9.35
N ALA A 158 -0.83 21.62 9.43
CA ALA A 158 -1.35 21.11 10.71
C ALA A 158 -0.32 20.20 11.44
N MET A 159 0.36 19.29 10.71
CA MET A 159 1.42 18.46 11.31
C MET A 159 2.60 19.31 11.82
N HIS A 160 2.97 20.37 11.14
CA HIS A 160 4.00 21.33 11.61
C HIS A 160 3.58 22.03 12.91
N GLU A 161 2.30 22.38 13.07
CA GLU A 161 1.80 22.90 14.36
C GLU A 161 2.00 21.88 15.49
N GLY A 162 1.68 20.61 15.24
CA GLY A 162 1.91 19.53 16.20
C GLY A 162 3.39 19.35 16.56
N LEU A 163 4.31 19.41 15.58
CA LEU A 163 5.76 19.36 15.82
C LEU A 163 6.23 20.56 16.65
N ARG A 164 5.81 21.79 16.31
CA ARG A 164 6.14 23.00 17.08
C ARG A 164 5.65 22.92 18.52
N ALA A 165 4.46 22.37 18.75
CA ALA A 165 3.88 22.23 20.10
C ALA A 165 4.76 21.39 21.05
N VAL A 166 5.57 20.49 20.50
CA VAL A 166 6.52 19.66 21.27
C VAL A 166 7.97 20.11 21.14
N GLY A 167 8.23 21.25 20.47
CA GLY A 167 9.59 21.81 20.31
C GLY A 167 10.46 21.05 19.30
N LEU A 168 9.86 20.33 18.34
CA LEU A 168 10.58 19.59 17.30
C LEU A 168 10.58 20.32 15.96
N PRO A 169 11.64 20.12 15.14
CA PRO A 169 11.77 20.78 13.83
C PRO A 169 10.68 20.36 12.84
N GLU A 170 10.12 21.34 12.14
CA GLU A 170 9.23 21.11 11.00
C GLU A 170 9.93 20.34 9.87
N ALA A 171 11.24 20.45 9.76
CA ALA A 171 12.06 19.76 8.77
C ALA A 171 11.99 18.22 8.85
N PHE A 172 11.36 17.64 9.85
CA PHE A 172 11.09 16.19 9.91
C PHE A 172 10.01 15.75 8.91
N VAL A 173 9.13 16.69 8.52
CA VAL A 173 8.09 16.46 7.50
C VAL A 173 8.15 17.59 6.48
N ASN A 174 8.44 17.27 5.24
CA ASN A 174 8.64 18.24 4.18
C ASN A 174 7.68 18.00 3.03
N LEU A 175 7.13 19.07 2.43
CA LEU A 175 6.30 19.00 1.22
C LEU A 175 6.96 19.79 0.09
N VAL A 176 7.20 19.12 -1.03
CA VAL A 176 7.69 19.77 -2.26
C VAL A 176 6.57 20.62 -2.86
N SER A 177 6.79 21.91 -2.99
CA SER A 177 5.79 22.85 -3.52
C SER A 177 5.67 22.84 -5.05
N ASP A 178 6.73 22.42 -5.75
CA ASP A 178 6.70 22.23 -7.19
C ASP A 178 5.98 20.92 -7.55
N THR A 179 4.81 21.02 -8.17
CA THR A 179 4.00 19.87 -8.61
C THR A 179 4.28 19.45 -10.06
N THR A 180 5.31 20.00 -10.72
CA THR A 180 5.70 19.63 -12.08
C THR A 180 6.41 18.28 -12.11
N ARG A 181 6.50 17.66 -13.29
CA ARG A 181 7.26 16.40 -13.46
C ARG A 181 8.74 16.58 -13.15
N GLN A 182 9.28 17.80 -13.26
CA GLN A 182 10.66 18.11 -12.95
C GLN A 182 10.98 17.82 -11.48
N SER A 183 10.15 18.25 -10.54
CA SER A 183 10.36 17.98 -9.12
C SER A 183 10.35 16.48 -8.76
N ALA A 184 9.51 15.69 -9.45
CA ALA A 184 9.52 14.24 -9.28
C ALA A 184 10.85 13.64 -9.78
N HIS A 185 11.36 14.09 -10.94
CA HIS A 185 12.65 13.66 -11.46
C HIS A 185 13.81 14.08 -10.55
N GLU A 186 13.76 15.27 -9.96
CA GLU A 186 14.74 15.71 -8.97
C GLU A 186 14.79 14.79 -7.75
N LEU A 187 13.64 14.33 -7.25
CA LEU A 187 13.60 13.35 -6.16
C LEU A 187 14.16 11.98 -6.58
N MET A 188 13.81 11.50 -7.78
CA MET A 188 14.27 10.22 -8.32
C MET A 188 15.79 10.17 -8.50
N THR A 189 16.45 11.33 -8.69
CA THR A 189 17.88 11.43 -8.98
C THR A 189 18.70 12.09 -7.89
N ALA A 190 18.10 12.35 -6.72
CA ALA A 190 18.73 13.05 -5.59
C ALA A 190 19.72 12.18 -4.81
N ASN A 191 20.72 11.61 -5.50
CA ASN A 191 21.74 10.76 -4.88
C ASN A 191 22.46 11.48 -3.74
N GLY A 192 22.59 10.81 -2.59
CA GLY A 192 23.20 11.36 -1.38
C GLY A 192 22.27 12.27 -0.55
N LEU A 193 21.11 12.68 -1.09
CA LEU A 193 20.11 13.46 -0.37
C LEU A 193 18.86 12.65 -0.03
N VAL A 194 18.46 11.72 -0.89
CA VAL A 194 17.36 10.75 -0.67
C VAL A 194 17.96 9.36 -0.52
N ASP A 195 17.57 8.64 0.53
CA ASP A 195 18.03 7.27 0.81
C ASP A 195 17.04 6.22 0.30
N LEU A 196 15.76 6.58 0.22
CA LEU A 196 14.70 5.70 -0.25
C LEU A 196 13.59 6.50 -0.93
N LEU A 197 13.16 6.05 -2.12
CA LEU A 197 12.01 6.57 -2.85
C LEU A 197 10.87 5.54 -2.85
N ILE A 198 9.65 6.00 -2.58
CA ILE A 198 8.44 5.15 -2.61
C ILE A 198 7.38 5.83 -3.47
N PRO A 199 7.09 5.33 -4.68
CA PRO A 199 5.99 5.81 -5.49
C PRO A 199 4.64 5.25 -4.99
N ARG A 200 3.59 6.07 -5.02
CA ARG A 200 2.21 5.74 -4.61
C ARG A 200 1.20 6.27 -5.64
N GLY A 201 0.94 5.55 -6.69
CA GLY A 201 0.04 6.00 -7.76
C GLY A 201 -0.30 4.92 -8.76
N GLY A 202 -0.72 5.31 -9.94
CA GLY A 202 -1.01 4.38 -11.04
C GLY A 202 0.26 3.78 -11.66
N ALA A 203 0.07 2.75 -12.48
CA ALA A 203 1.15 2.00 -13.14
C ALA A 203 2.17 2.90 -13.88
N GLY A 204 1.70 4.01 -14.45
CA GLY A 204 2.56 4.97 -15.17
C GLY A 204 3.57 5.67 -14.26
N LEU A 205 3.13 6.13 -13.07
CA LEU A 205 4.03 6.73 -12.08
C LEU A 205 5.02 5.69 -11.54
N ILE A 206 4.53 4.52 -11.17
CA ILE A 206 5.37 3.44 -10.63
C ILE A 206 6.46 3.07 -11.62
N ARG A 207 6.09 2.83 -12.89
CA ARG A 207 7.03 2.53 -13.97
C ARG A 207 8.07 3.64 -14.16
N ALA A 208 7.63 4.91 -14.21
CA ALA A 208 8.53 6.04 -14.36
C ALA A 208 9.55 6.12 -13.21
N CYS A 209 9.13 5.84 -11.96
CA CYS A 209 10.03 5.80 -10.82
C CYS A 209 11.03 4.63 -10.92
N VAL A 210 10.56 3.42 -11.23
CA VAL A 210 11.41 2.22 -11.33
C VAL A 210 12.45 2.35 -12.47
N GLU A 211 12.03 2.89 -13.61
CA GLU A 211 12.90 3.04 -14.80
C GLU A 211 13.88 4.22 -14.69
N SER A 212 13.50 5.30 -13.98
CA SER A 212 14.26 6.56 -14.00
C SER A 212 14.97 6.88 -12.68
N ALA A 213 14.64 6.22 -11.57
CA ALA A 213 15.29 6.51 -10.31
C ALA A 213 16.72 6.00 -10.28
N THR A 214 17.64 6.86 -9.85
CA THR A 214 19.02 6.49 -9.51
C THR A 214 19.23 6.33 -7.99
N VAL A 215 18.23 6.75 -7.20
CA VAL A 215 18.15 6.45 -5.76
C VAL A 215 17.44 5.11 -5.55
N PRO A 216 17.68 4.40 -4.44
CA PRO A 216 16.93 3.19 -4.09
C PRO A 216 15.43 3.44 -4.13
N CYS A 217 14.67 2.58 -4.83
CA CYS A 217 13.23 2.70 -4.98
C CYS A 217 12.55 1.39 -4.55
N ILE A 218 11.50 1.49 -3.73
CA ILE A 218 10.61 0.36 -3.45
C ILE A 218 9.40 0.46 -4.36
N GLU A 219 9.24 -0.53 -5.21
CA GLU A 219 8.09 -0.63 -6.10
C GLU A 219 6.83 -0.99 -5.31
N THR A 220 5.81 -0.13 -5.36
CA THR A 220 4.46 -0.47 -4.91
C THR A 220 3.68 -1.00 -6.11
N GLY A 221 3.18 -2.24 -6.01
CA GLY A 221 2.56 -2.91 -7.16
C GLY A 221 1.16 -2.39 -7.50
N THR A 222 0.77 -2.53 -8.77
CA THR A 222 -0.63 -2.64 -9.19
C THR A 222 -1.15 -4.02 -8.76
N GLY A 223 -2.46 -4.17 -8.56
CA GLY A 223 -3.04 -5.41 -8.06
C GLY A 223 -3.93 -6.12 -9.09
N ILE A 224 -3.41 -7.12 -9.78
CA ILE A 224 -4.25 -8.08 -10.51
C ILE A 224 -4.42 -9.30 -9.61
N CYS A 225 -5.30 -9.14 -8.60
CA CYS A 225 -5.52 -10.18 -7.59
C CYS A 225 -6.43 -11.29 -8.12
N HIS A 226 -6.09 -12.55 -7.82
CA HIS A 226 -6.84 -13.71 -8.24
C HIS A 226 -7.46 -14.43 -7.05
N VAL A 227 -8.68 -14.95 -7.25
CA VAL A 227 -9.32 -15.89 -6.30
C VAL A 227 -9.63 -17.18 -7.04
N TYR A 228 -8.98 -18.26 -6.63
CA TYR A 228 -9.24 -19.60 -7.15
C TYR A 228 -10.27 -20.35 -6.29
N VAL A 229 -11.38 -20.74 -6.90
CA VAL A 229 -12.41 -21.61 -6.30
C VAL A 229 -12.13 -23.05 -6.71
N ASP A 230 -11.61 -23.83 -5.79
CA ASP A 230 -11.28 -25.25 -5.98
C ASP A 230 -12.54 -26.11 -6.03
N LYS A 231 -12.40 -27.33 -6.60
CA LYS A 231 -13.52 -28.31 -6.65
C LYS A 231 -14.04 -28.70 -5.26
N ASP A 232 -13.17 -28.66 -4.25
CA ASP A 232 -13.48 -28.97 -2.85
C ASP A 232 -13.86 -27.70 -2.04
N ALA A 233 -14.29 -26.61 -2.70
CA ALA A 233 -14.67 -25.37 -2.07
C ALA A 233 -16.08 -25.43 -1.44
N ASP A 234 -16.24 -24.73 -0.31
CA ASP A 234 -17.56 -24.29 0.15
C ASP A 234 -18.03 -23.13 -0.73
N LEU A 235 -19.10 -23.36 -1.52
CA LEU A 235 -19.56 -22.40 -2.52
C LEU A 235 -20.15 -21.11 -1.91
N ASP A 236 -20.76 -21.17 -0.74
CA ASP A 236 -21.27 -19.99 -0.05
C ASP A 236 -20.15 -19.13 0.49
N LYS A 237 -19.09 -19.73 1.05
CA LYS A 237 -17.86 -19.00 1.40
C LYS A 237 -17.24 -18.35 0.17
N ALA A 238 -17.16 -19.07 -0.95
CA ALA A 238 -16.62 -18.55 -2.19
C ALA A 238 -17.37 -17.32 -2.68
N LEU A 239 -18.71 -17.37 -2.71
CA LEU A 239 -19.54 -16.22 -3.08
C LEU A 239 -19.32 -15.01 -2.19
N ASN A 240 -19.30 -15.19 -0.87
CA ASN A 240 -19.11 -14.11 0.08
C ASN A 240 -17.72 -13.47 -0.05
N ILE A 241 -16.68 -14.29 -0.27
CA ILE A 241 -15.31 -13.82 -0.43
C ILE A 241 -15.17 -13.02 -1.73
N ILE A 242 -15.64 -13.55 -2.86
CA ILE A 242 -15.55 -12.89 -4.17
C ILE A 242 -16.38 -11.61 -4.20
N GLU A 243 -17.61 -11.63 -3.66
CA GLU A 243 -18.41 -10.41 -3.55
C GLU A 243 -17.67 -9.34 -2.75
N ASN A 244 -17.14 -9.68 -1.58
CA ASN A 244 -16.35 -8.75 -0.77
C ASN A 244 -15.09 -8.29 -1.51
N ALA A 245 -14.33 -9.21 -2.10
CA ALA A 245 -13.06 -8.92 -2.77
C ALA A 245 -13.25 -7.99 -3.98
N LYS A 246 -14.35 -8.15 -4.75
CA LYS A 246 -14.62 -7.33 -5.93
C LYS A 246 -15.42 -6.07 -5.65
N THR A 247 -16.40 -6.10 -4.73
CA THR A 247 -17.42 -5.04 -4.68
C THR A 247 -17.32 -4.10 -3.50
N SER A 248 -16.58 -4.45 -2.43
CA SER A 248 -16.45 -3.57 -1.25
C SER A 248 -15.72 -2.26 -1.60
N ARG A 249 -14.70 -2.30 -2.45
CA ARG A 249 -13.99 -1.14 -2.98
C ARG A 249 -13.19 -1.56 -4.23
N PRO A 250 -13.79 -1.52 -5.42
CA PRO A 250 -13.14 -2.07 -6.63
C PRO A 250 -11.91 -1.29 -7.09
N SER A 251 -11.76 -0.04 -6.64
CA SER A 251 -10.70 0.87 -7.07
C SER A 251 -9.38 0.76 -6.30
N VAL A 252 -9.14 -0.31 -5.55
CA VAL A 252 -7.92 -0.51 -4.78
C VAL A 252 -7.16 -1.75 -5.26
N CYS A 253 -5.84 -1.75 -5.06
CA CYS A 253 -4.92 -2.77 -5.59
C CYS A 253 -5.11 -4.18 -5.01
N ASN A 254 -5.78 -4.33 -3.87
CA ASN A 254 -6.12 -5.63 -3.27
C ASN A 254 -7.55 -6.11 -3.63
N ALA A 255 -8.27 -5.38 -4.51
CA ALA A 255 -9.53 -5.87 -5.06
C ALA A 255 -9.26 -7.02 -6.03
N GLU A 256 -10.18 -7.99 -6.08
CA GLU A 256 -10.10 -9.09 -7.02
C GLU A 256 -10.34 -8.60 -8.45
N GLU A 257 -9.50 -9.05 -9.39
CA GLU A 257 -9.66 -8.77 -10.81
C GLU A 257 -9.95 -10.02 -11.63
N VAL A 258 -9.56 -11.20 -11.11
CA VAL A 258 -9.74 -12.48 -11.79
C VAL A 258 -10.29 -13.54 -10.83
N ALA A 259 -11.45 -14.08 -11.15
CA ALA A 259 -11.99 -15.30 -10.54
C ALA A 259 -11.61 -16.53 -11.37
N ILE A 260 -10.91 -17.48 -10.75
CA ILE A 260 -10.56 -18.76 -11.37
C ILE A 260 -11.46 -19.84 -10.77
N VAL A 261 -12.16 -20.61 -11.60
CA VAL A 261 -13.14 -21.60 -11.13
C VAL A 261 -12.78 -22.99 -11.66
N HIS A 262 -12.74 -23.98 -10.78
CA HIS A 262 -12.53 -25.36 -11.18
C HIS A 262 -13.68 -25.88 -12.05
N ALA A 263 -13.39 -26.57 -13.16
CA ALA A 263 -14.37 -27.02 -14.15
C ALA A 263 -15.46 -27.91 -13.55
N ASP A 264 -15.11 -28.77 -12.58
CA ASP A 264 -16.07 -29.71 -11.96
C ASP A 264 -17.20 -29.01 -11.21
N ILE A 265 -16.99 -27.79 -10.73
CA ILE A 265 -18.01 -27.00 -10.02
C ILE A 265 -18.54 -25.81 -10.83
N ALA A 266 -17.93 -25.50 -11.97
CA ALA A 266 -18.28 -24.33 -12.77
C ALA A 266 -19.75 -24.30 -13.14
N GLY A 267 -20.34 -25.44 -13.51
CA GLY A 267 -21.77 -25.55 -13.85
C GLY A 267 -22.71 -25.18 -12.70
N GLN A 268 -22.31 -25.36 -11.46
CA GLN A 268 -23.08 -24.97 -10.28
C GLN A 268 -22.69 -23.55 -9.81
N PHE A 269 -21.42 -23.23 -9.72
CA PHE A 269 -20.92 -22.02 -9.09
C PHE A 269 -21.13 -20.76 -9.94
N LEU A 270 -20.87 -20.83 -11.26
CA LEU A 270 -20.97 -19.65 -12.14
C LEU A 270 -22.38 -19.05 -12.21
N PRO A 271 -23.49 -19.83 -12.27
CA PRO A 271 -24.85 -19.27 -12.16
C PRO A 271 -25.10 -18.56 -10.83
N MET A 272 -24.56 -19.09 -9.69
CA MET A 272 -24.66 -18.46 -8.37
C MET A 272 -23.88 -17.16 -8.33
N LEU A 273 -22.66 -17.14 -8.89
CA LEU A 273 -21.80 -15.98 -8.98
C LEU A 273 -22.45 -14.85 -9.78
N LYS A 274 -22.98 -15.18 -10.98
CA LYS A 274 -23.70 -14.21 -11.82
C LYS A 274 -24.91 -13.65 -11.09
N LYS A 275 -25.72 -14.52 -10.50
CA LYS A 275 -26.88 -14.07 -9.72
C LYS A 275 -26.47 -13.06 -8.65
N ARG A 276 -25.44 -13.37 -7.83
CA ARG A 276 -24.97 -12.53 -6.72
C ARG A 276 -24.36 -11.20 -7.20
N LEU A 277 -23.48 -11.24 -8.18
CA LEU A 277 -22.69 -10.06 -8.59
C LEU A 277 -23.39 -9.18 -9.63
N VAL A 278 -24.32 -9.75 -10.41
CA VAL A 278 -25.00 -9.03 -11.49
C VAL A 278 -26.46 -8.80 -11.13
N ASP A 279 -27.26 -9.89 -11.02
CA ASP A 279 -28.70 -9.78 -10.96
C ASP A 279 -29.20 -9.21 -9.63
N ASP A 280 -28.73 -9.72 -8.49
CA ASP A 280 -29.13 -9.26 -7.17
C ASP A 280 -28.64 -7.82 -6.90
N ARG A 281 -27.45 -7.45 -7.38
CA ARG A 281 -26.95 -6.07 -7.28
C ARG A 281 -27.79 -5.10 -8.12
N ALA A 282 -28.12 -5.45 -9.36
CA ALA A 282 -28.99 -4.65 -10.21
C ALA A 282 -30.38 -4.46 -9.57
N ALA A 283 -30.95 -5.54 -9.02
CA ALA A 283 -32.22 -5.49 -8.32
C ALA A 283 -32.21 -4.61 -7.06
N ALA A 284 -31.05 -4.51 -6.40
CA ALA A 284 -30.84 -3.64 -5.23
C ALA A 284 -30.47 -2.18 -5.61
N GLY A 285 -30.42 -1.84 -6.91
CA GLY A 285 -30.00 -0.51 -7.38
C GLY A 285 -28.51 -0.21 -7.19
N LEU A 286 -27.69 -1.26 -6.96
CA LEU A 286 -26.24 -1.18 -6.87
C LEU A 286 -25.60 -1.40 -8.26
N PRO A 287 -24.40 -0.87 -8.53
CA PRO A 287 -23.69 -1.15 -9.78
C PRO A 287 -23.47 -2.66 -9.95
N PRO A 288 -24.00 -3.29 -11.02
CA PRO A 288 -23.72 -4.68 -11.32
C PRO A 288 -22.26 -4.85 -11.76
N VAL A 289 -21.70 -6.05 -11.53
CA VAL A 289 -20.36 -6.38 -12.00
C VAL A 289 -20.43 -6.89 -13.43
N GLU A 290 -19.65 -6.30 -14.34
CA GLU A 290 -19.44 -6.85 -15.68
C GLU A 290 -18.56 -8.09 -15.57
N LEU A 291 -19.08 -9.24 -15.97
CA LEU A 291 -18.33 -10.50 -16.02
C LEU A 291 -17.72 -10.70 -17.41
N ARG A 292 -16.39 -10.77 -17.48
CA ARG A 292 -15.63 -11.08 -18.69
C ARG A 292 -15.21 -12.54 -18.68
N LEU A 293 -15.85 -13.34 -19.52
CA LEU A 293 -15.87 -14.79 -19.44
C LEU A 293 -14.93 -15.44 -20.45
N ASP A 294 -14.16 -16.45 -20.03
CA ASP A 294 -13.47 -17.33 -20.96
C ASP A 294 -14.48 -18.21 -21.76
N GLU A 295 -14.00 -18.94 -22.76
CA GLU A 295 -14.84 -19.73 -23.66
C GLU A 295 -15.72 -20.78 -22.92
N THR A 296 -15.16 -21.38 -21.86
CA THR A 296 -15.89 -22.39 -21.07
C THR A 296 -17.00 -21.76 -20.23
N ALA A 297 -16.68 -20.64 -19.54
CA ALA A 297 -17.65 -19.93 -18.72
C ALA A 297 -18.81 -19.35 -19.57
N GLN A 298 -18.55 -18.91 -20.82
CA GLN A 298 -19.58 -18.46 -21.77
C GLN A 298 -20.58 -19.52 -22.13
N GLN A 299 -20.22 -20.80 -22.07
CA GLN A 299 -21.15 -21.90 -22.32
C GLN A 299 -22.12 -22.15 -21.14
N ILE A 300 -21.78 -21.62 -19.95
CA ILE A 300 -22.54 -21.84 -18.71
C ILE A 300 -23.39 -20.62 -18.36
N ILE A 301 -22.81 -19.41 -18.45
CA ILE A 301 -23.50 -18.15 -18.13
C ILE A 301 -23.32 -17.11 -19.24
N SER A 302 -24.24 -16.15 -19.30
CA SER A 302 -24.10 -14.99 -20.19
C SER A 302 -23.24 -13.90 -19.55
N GLY A 303 -22.36 -13.28 -20.34
CA GLY A 303 -21.50 -12.17 -19.99
C GLY A 303 -20.73 -11.67 -21.19
N THR A 304 -19.79 -10.74 -20.99
CA THR A 304 -18.91 -10.24 -22.05
C THR A 304 -17.81 -11.27 -22.33
N PRO A 305 -17.50 -11.63 -23.60
CA PRO A 305 -16.35 -12.47 -23.88
C PRO A 305 -15.05 -11.83 -23.40
N ALA A 306 -14.22 -12.58 -22.70
CA ALA A 306 -12.91 -12.10 -22.26
C ALA A 306 -11.98 -11.88 -23.44
N GLY A 307 -11.36 -10.70 -23.50
CA GLY A 307 -10.29 -10.38 -24.44
C GLY A 307 -8.94 -10.90 -23.96
N LYS A 308 -7.93 -10.84 -24.85
CA LYS A 308 -6.57 -11.33 -24.55
C LYS A 308 -5.90 -10.59 -23.38
N GLN A 309 -6.27 -9.35 -23.14
CA GLN A 309 -5.68 -8.48 -22.12
C GLN A 309 -6.43 -8.49 -20.78
N ASP A 310 -7.63 -9.13 -20.71
CA ASP A 310 -8.49 -9.01 -19.53
C ASP A 310 -7.92 -9.71 -18.30
N PHE A 311 -7.10 -10.73 -18.49
CA PHE A 311 -6.38 -11.41 -17.39
C PHE A 311 -5.10 -10.68 -16.95
N ASP A 312 -4.65 -9.68 -17.73
CA ASP A 312 -3.47 -8.85 -17.44
C ASP A 312 -3.87 -7.39 -17.13
N THR A 313 -5.14 -7.16 -16.75
CA THR A 313 -5.70 -5.82 -16.54
C THR A 313 -6.14 -5.62 -15.10
N GLU A 314 -5.62 -4.58 -14.44
CA GLU A 314 -6.19 -4.02 -13.22
C GLU A 314 -7.34 -3.09 -13.63
N PHE A 315 -8.59 -3.57 -13.55
CA PHE A 315 -9.77 -2.83 -14.03
C PHE A 315 -10.10 -1.63 -13.15
N LEU A 316 -9.86 -1.72 -11.84
CA LEU A 316 -10.20 -0.69 -10.84
C LEU A 316 -11.68 -0.28 -10.86
N ASP A 317 -12.56 -1.15 -11.33
CA ASP A 317 -13.99 -0.92 -11.51
C ASP A 317 -14.77 -2.21 -11.22
N TYR A 318 -16.10 -2.16 -11.34
CA TYR A 318 -17.00 -3.30 -11.22
C TYR A 318 -16.91 -4.21 -12.47
N ILE A 319 -15.70 -4.68 -12.77
CA ILE A 319 -15.40 -5.62 -13.87
C ILE A 319 -14.59 -6.77 -13.27
N LEU A 320 -14.95 -8.01 -13.59
CA LEU A 320 -14.31 -9.24 -13.11
C LEU A 320 -14.08 -10.20 -14.27
N ALA A 321 -12.83 -10.56 -14.53
CA ALA A 321 -12.50 -11.62 -15.47
C ALA A 321 -12.75 -12.99 -14.81
N VAL A 322 -13.30 -13.94 -15.58
CA VAL A 322 -13.61 -15.29 -15.11
C VAL A 322 -12.88 -16.31 -15.98
N LYS A 323 -12.06 -17.14 -15.34
CA LYS A 323 -11.28 -18.21 -15.96
C LYS A 323 -11.73 -19.56 -15.42
N THR A 324 -11.94 -20.53 -16.30
CA THR A 324 -12.20 -21.92 -15.92
C THR A 324 -10.96 -22.75 -16.11
N VAL A 325 -10.64 -23.59 -15.12
CA VAL A 325 -9.45 -24.47 -15.11
C VAL A 325 -9.82 -25.90 -14.74
N SER A 326 -9.00 -26.86 -15.20
CA SER A 326 -9.22 -28.30 -14.94
C SER A 326 -8.55 -28.81 -13.67
N SER A 327 -7.68 -28.00 -13.06
CA SER A 327 -6.93 -28.39 -11.86
C SER A 327 -6.38 -27.19 -11.09
N ALA A 328 -6.00 -27.43 -9.83
CA ALA A 328 -5.28 -26.46 -9.01
C ALA A 328 -3.91 -26.06 -9.63
N ASP A 329 -3.23 -27.00 -10.29
CA ASP A 329 -1.94 -26.71 -10.94
C ASP A 329 -2.10 -25.78 -12.15
N GLU A 330 -3.21 -25.88 -12.89
CA GLU A 330 -3.55 -24.95 -13.95
C GLU A 330 -3.87 -23.56 -13.38
N ALA A 331 -4.60 -23.48 -12.25
CA ALA A 331 -4.86 -22.23 -11.56
C ALA A 331 -3.56 -21.55 -11.09
N ILE A 332 -2.65 -22.30 -10.47
CA ILE A 332 -1.34 -21.82 -10.04
C ILE A 332 -0.52 -21.32 -11.24
N SER A 333 -0.54 -22.04 -12.36
CA SER A 333 0.15 -21.64 -13.58
C SER A 333 -0.44 -20.35 -14.19
N HIS A 334 -1.77 -20.20 -14.15
CA HIS A 334 -2.43 -18.99 -14.59
C HIS A 334 -2.05 -17.80 -13.70
N ILE A 335 -2.11 -17.96 -12.37
CA ILE A 335 -1.69 -16.93 -11.42
C ILE A 335 -0.21 -16.53 -11.65
N ALA A 336 0.67 -17.50 -11.84
CA ALA A 336 2.08 -17.21 -12.12
C ALA A 336 2.32 -16.41 -13.40
N ALA A 337 1.42 -16.55 -14.40
CA ALA A 337 1.54 -15.86 -15.68
C ALA A 337 0.89 -14.47 -15.71
N HIS A 338 -0.19 -14.25 -14.93
CA HIS A 338 -1.06 -13.09 -15.05
C HIS A 338 -1.16 -12.23 -13.77
N SER A 339 -0.86 -12.79 -12.59
CA SER A 339 -0.88 -12.01 -11.34
C SER A 339 0.30 -11.03 -11.29
N THR A 340 0.06 -9.86 -10.72
CA THR A 340 1.12 -8.92 -10.33
C THR A 340 1.86 -9.33 -9.06
N HIS A 341 1.57 -10.51 -8.53
CA HIS A 341 2.10 -11.04 -7.27
C HIS A 341 1.76 -10.18 -6.03
N HIS A 342 0.61 -9.50 -6.08
CA HIS A 342 0.14 -8.67 -4.98
C HIS A 342 -0.57 -9.52 -3.91
N SER A 343 -1.76 -10.05 -4.22
CA SER A 343 -2.57 -10.83 -3.29
C SER A 343 -3.40 -11.85 -4.05
N ASP A 344 -3.19 -13.13 -3.77
CA ASP A 344 -3.92 -14.19 -4.43
C ASP A 344 -4.50 -15.16 -3.40
N ALA A 345 -5.67 -15.71 -3.68
CA ALA A 345 -6.43 -16.54 -2.76
C ALA A 345 -6.84 -17.88 -3.36
N ILE A 346 -6.94 -18.90 -2.52
CA ILE A 346 -7.64 -20.15 -2.81
C ILE A 346 -8.80 -20.33 -1.84
N ILE A 347 -9.91 -20.85 -2.36
CA ILE A 347 -11.05 -21.27 -1.56
C ILE A 347 -11.19 -22.77 -1.71
N THR A 348 -10.95 -23.50 -0.63
CA THR A 348 -10.97 -24.97 -0.60
C THR A 348 -11.11 -25.50 0.83
N GLU A 349 -11.80 -26.61 1.02
CA GLU A 349 -11.81 -27.38 2.26
C GLU A 349 -10.76 -28.49 2.25
N ASN A 350 -10.01 -28.63 1.14
CA ASN A 350 -8.94 -29.63 1.03
C ASN A 350 -7.60 -29.04 1.51
N ALA A 351 -7.15 -29.49 2.68
CA ALA A 351 -5.91 -29.01 3.32
C ALA A 351 -4.64 -29.26 2.47
N GLN A 352 -4.61 -30.35 1.69
CA GLN A 352 -3.45 -30.65 0.84
C GLN A 352 -3.37 -29.71 -0.35
N THR A 353 -4.53 -29.41 -0.99
CA THR A 353 -4.61 -28.44 -2.08
C THR A 353 -4.25 -27.04 -1.57
N ALA A 354 -4.77 -26.63 -0.40
CA ALA A 354 -4.44 -25.36 0.24
C ALA A 354 -2.92 -25.24 0.52
N GLN A 355 -2.31 -26.27 1.08
CA GLN A 355 -0.87 -26.30 1.35
C GLN A 355 -0.06 -26.18 0.04
N ARG A 356 -0.43 -26.95 -1.00
CA ARG A 356 0.23 -26.88 -2.30
C ARG A 356 0.14 -25.49 -2.91
N PHE A 357 -1.05 -24.89 -2.88
CA PHE A 357 -1.29 -23.53 -3.39
C PHE A 357 -0.41 -22.50 -2.66
N THR A 358 -0.40 -22.51 -1.34
CA THR A 358 0.38 -21.55 -0.54
C THR A 358 1.90 -21.71 -0.70
N GLN A 359 2.37 -22.90 -1.07
CA GLN A 359 3.79 -23.15 -1.34
C GLN A 359 4.23 -22.72 -2.73
N LEU A 360 3.34 -22.78 -3.73
CA LEU A 360 3.69 -22.57 -5.13
C LEU A 360 3.31 -21.19 -5.66
N VAL A 361 2.28 -20.56 -5.11
CA VAL A 361 1.90 -19.18 -5.48
C VAL A 361 2.87 -18.20 -4.82
N ASP A 362 3.63 -17.48 -5.64
CA ASP A 362 4.67 -16.55 -5.21
C ASP A 362 4.15 -15.10 -5.19
N SER A 363 3.10 -14.85 -4.40
CA SER A 363 2.54 -13.52 -4.19
C SER A 363 2.92 -12.96 -2.81
N ALA A 364 2.87 -11.62 -2.67
CA ALA A 364 3.22 -10.95 -1.43
C ALA A 364 2.29 -11.35 -0.27
N ALA A 365 1.01 -11.59 -0.58
CA ALA A 365 0.05 -12.17 0.34
C ALA A 365 -0.70 -13.33 -0.33
N VAL A 366 -0.73 -14.49 0.33
CA VAL A 366 -1.44 -15.68 -0.16
C VAL A 366 -2.47 -16.11 0.87
N TYR A 367 -3.72 -16.20 0.45
CA TYR A 367 -4.86 -16.44 1.33
C TYR A 367 -5.47 -17.83 1.13
N VAL A 368 -5.92 -18.42 2.21
CA VAL A 368 -6.78 -19.61 2.20
C VAL A 368 -8.10 -19.25 2.88
N ASN A 369 -9.21 -19.38 2.16
CA ASN A 369 -10.55 -19.10 2.63
C ASN A 369 -10.75 -17.69 3.23
N ALA A 370 -10.09 -16.68 2.66
CA ALA A 370 -10.21 -15.30 3.06
C ALA A 370 -10.10 -14.35 1.86
N SER A 371 -10.70 -13.17 1.98
CA SER A 371 -10.70 -12.14 0.95
C SER A 371 -9.32 -11.47 0.80
N THR A 372 -8.91 -11.18 -0.43
CA THR A 372 -7.70 -10.40 -0.73
C THR A 372 -7.76 -8.97 -0.15
N ARG A 373 -8.96 -8.48 0.20
CA ARG A 373 -9.17 -7.17 0.83
C ARG A 373 -8.46 -7.01 2.19
N PHE A 374 -8.09 -8.10 2.83
CA PHE A 374 -7.31 -8.05 4.07
C PHE A 374 -5.84 -7.67 3.88
N THR A 375 -5.33 -7.55 2.65
CA THR A 375 -3.98 -7.00 2.40
C THR A 375 -4.00 -5.48 2.59
N ASP A 376 -3.99 -5.06 3.84
CA ASP A 376 -4.14 -3.67 4.29
C ASP A 376 -3.34 -3.44 5.58
N GLY A 377 -2.74 -2.27 5.72
CA GLY A 377 -1.90 -1.97 6.89
C GLY A 377 -2.66 -1.97 8.22
N GLY A 378 -3.93 -1.56 8.22
CA GLY A 378 -4.79 -1.62 9.41
C GLY A 378 -5.11 -3.05 9.81
N GLU A 379 -5.53 -3.88 8.83
CA GLU A 379 -5.86 -5.30 9.05
C GLU A 379 -4.63 -6.13 9.47
N PHE A 380 -3.44 -5.77 9.00
CA PHE A 380 -2.17 -6.40 9.39
C PHE A 380 -1.62 -5.86 10.72
N GLY A 381 -2.32 -4.93 11.38
CA GLY A 381 -1.91 -4.37 12.67
C GLY A 381 -0.75 -3.37 12.58
N LEU A 382 -0.53 -2.77 11.42
CA LEU A 382 0.54 -1.79 11.18
C LEU A 382 0.10 -0.34 11.47
N GLY A 383 -1.17 -0.12 11.84
CA GLY A 383 -1.77 1.19 12.08
C GLY A 383 -2.03 1.98 10.80
N CYS A 384 -0.98 2.37 10.11
CA CYS A 384 -0.98 2.93 8.75
C CYS A 384 -0.14 2.06 7.82
N GLU A 385 -0.21 2.31 6.51
CA GLU A 385 0.69 1.65 5.55
C GLU A 385 1.38 2.66 4.63
N MET A 386 2.65 2.40 4.36
CA MET A 386 3.41 3.15 3.36
C MET A 386 3.03 2.72 1.92
N GLY A 387 2.42 1.57 1.79
CA GLY A 387 2.01 0.91 0.56
C GLY A 387 2.23 -0.58 0.61
N ILE A 388 1.86 -1.25 -0.47
CA ILE A 388 2.03 -2.69 -0.62
C ILE A 388 3.04 -2.94 -1.72
N SER A 389 4.16 -3.56 -1.38
CA SER A 389 5.22 -3.89 -2.34
C SER A 389 5.07 -5.31 -2.85
N THR A 390 5.28 -5.49 -4.16
CA THR A 390 5.32 -6.81 -4.80
C THR A 390 6.73 -7.29 -5.11
N GLN A 391 7.73 -6.42 -4.94
CA GLN A 391 9.13 -6.79 -5.17
C GLN A 391 9.66 -7.75 -4.09
N LYS A 392 10.71 -8.51 -4.43
CA LYS A 392 11.32 -9.49 -3.50
C LYS A 392 12.42 -8.91 -2.64
N LEU A 393 13.05 -7.84 -3.09
CA LEU A 393 14.18 -7.23 -2.39
C LEU A 393 13.68 -6.21 -1.38
N HIS A 394 14.13 -6.36 -0.12
CA HIS A 394 13.85 -5.55 1.05
C HIS A 394 12.41 -5.71 1.55
N ALA A 395 11.45 -4.88 1.10
CA ALA A 395 10.07 -4.92 1.57
C ALA A 395 9.18 -5.68 0.59
N ARG A 396 8.30 -6.55 1.10
CA ARG A 396 7.28 -7.28 0.32
C ARG A 396 5.99 -7.38 1.13
N GLY A 397 4.85 -7.09 0.49
CA GLY A 397 3.55 -6.97 1.15
C GLY A 397 3.32 -5.56 1.74
N PRO A 398 2.35 -5.41 2.66
CA PRO A 398 2.10 -4.15 3.34
C PRO A 398 3.33 -3.64 4.10
N MET A 399 3.70 -2.38 3.86
CA MET A 399 4.87 -1.76 4.44
C MET A 399 4.49 -0.89 5.65
N GLY A 400 4.99 -1.28 6.82
CA GLY A 400 4.87 -0.53 8.06
C GLY A 400 6.22 0.04 8.53
N LEU A 401 6.40 0.09 9.84
CA LEU A 401 7.58 0.71 10.45
C LEU A 401 8.89 -0.05 10.18
N ARG A 402 8.84 -1.40 10.16
CA ARG A 402 10.04 -2.23 10.02
C ARG A 402 10.62 -2.13 8.62
N GLU A 403 9.78 -2.04 7.61
CA GLU A 403 10.17 -1.91 6.20
C GLU A 403 10.82 -0.55 5.90
N LEU A 404 10.64 0.45 6.78
CA LEU A 404 11.30 1.75 6.73
C LEU A 404 12.62 1.79 7.53
N THR A 405 13.14 0.64 7.95
CA THR A 405 14.43 0.52 8.63
C THR A 405 15.40 -0.35 7.85
N THR A 406 16.68 -0.09 8.06
CA THR A 406 17.77 -0.98 7.66
C THR A 406 18.51 -1.42 8.92
N TYR A 407 19.72 -1.94 8.79
CA TYR A 407 20.50 -2.36 9.93
C TYR A 407 21.97 -1.94 9.81
N LYS A 408 22.62 -1.81 10.96
CA LYS A 408 24.09 -1.74 11.05
C LYS A 408 24.61 -2.78 12.03
N TYR A 409 25.88 -3.12 11.90
CA TYR A 409 26.55 -3.97 12.86
C TYR A 409 27.25 -3.10 13.92
N ILE A 410 26.94 -3.34 15.20
CA ILE A 410 27.63 -2.77 16.34
C ILE A 410 28.51 -3.88 16.91
N ILE A 411 29.83 -3.66 16.88
CA ILE A 411 30.82 -4.65 17.30
C ILE A 411 31.52 -4.11 18.53
N THR A 412 31.42 -4.84 19.64
CA THR A 412 32.07 -4.48 20.91
C THR A 412 33.18 -5.50 21.21
N GLY A 413 34.33 -4.97 21.51
CA GLY A 413 35.51 -5.76 21.86
C GLY A 413 36.29 -5.15 23.07
N ASP A 414 37.36 -5.79 23.40
CA ASP A 414 38.30 -5.39 24.45
C ASP A 414 39.76 -5.54 23.93
N GLY A 415 40.06 -4.79 22.82
CA GLY A 415 41.38 -4.77 22.21
C GLY A 415 41.76 -5.94 21.29
N GLN A 416 40.76 -6.74 20.82
CA GLN A 416 41.07 -7.83 19.90
C GLN A 416 41.59 -7.31 18.56
N THR A 417 42.64 -7.96 18.08
CA THR A 417 43.26 -7.76 16.76
C THR A 417 43.12 -9.03 15.91
N ARG A 418 43.25 -8.88 14.59
CA ARG A 418 43.22 -9.99 13.62
C ARG A 418 44.60 -10.23 13.06
#